data_0203ee60618c79e30062b26ae8b1e314
#
_entry.id   0203ee60618c79e30062b26ae8b1e314
#
_cell.length_a   1.000
_cell.length_b   1.000
_cell.length_c   1.000
_cell.angle_alpha   90.00
_cell.angle_beta   90.00
_cell.angle_gamma   90.00
#
_symmetry.space_group_name_H-M   'P 1'
#
loop_
_entity.id
_entity.type
_entity.pdbx_description
1 polymer ?
#
loop_
_entity_poly.entity_id
_entity_poly.type
_entity_poly.pdbx_seq_one_letter_code
_entity_poly.pdbx_strand_id
1 'polypeptide(L)'
;MQTGNHEMILVIDFGGQYNQLIARRVRECGVYCEIVPYTYTLEQIKAKNPKGIIFTGGPNSVYGDDTPKIDPGVFGLGVPVLGICYGHQLMTQTLGGRVESADVREYGKTAVKLNKNNILFKDIEEHNISWMSHTDYVSEVPEGFVVTADTSECPVAGMANDLRKLYGVQFHPEVEHT
;
A
#
# COMPACT_ATOMS: atom_id res chain seq x y z
N MET A 1 -6.85 24.85 -26.47
CA MET A 1 -6.01 23.85 -25.74
C MET A 1 -6.94 22.88 -25.06
N GLN A 2 -7.04 21.68 -25.58
CA GLN A 2 -7.70 20.61 -24.84
C GLN A 2 -6.81 20.28 -23.64
N THR A 3 -7.23 20.65 -22.44
CA THR A 3 -6.68 20.08 -21.21
C THR A 3 -7.11 18.63 -21.20
N GLY A 4 -6.25 17.77 -21.70
CA GLY A 4 -6.47 16.32 -21.67
C GLY A 4 -6.74 15.92 -20.24
N ASN A 5 -7.90 15.34 -19.98
CA ASN A 5 -8.27 14.78 -18.71
C ASN A 5 -7.44 13.50 -18.53
N HIS A 6 -6.19 13.67 -18.10
CA HIS A 6 -5.29 12.54 -17.88
C HIS A 6 -5.78 11.74 -16.68
N GLU A 7 -6.01 10.46 -16.86
CA GLU A 7 -6.23 9.55 -15.76
C GLU A 7 -5.00 9.60 -14.84
N MET A 8 -5.21 9.77 -13.55
CA MET A 8 -4.15 10.03 -12.59
C MET A 8 -4.19 9.06 -11.43
N ILE A 9 -3.01 8.58 -11.05
CA ILE A 9 -2.77 7.92 -9.78
C ILE A 9 -2.23 8.96 -8.79
N LEU A 10 -2.85 9.06 -7.63
CA LEU A 10 -2.41 9.91 -6.55
C LEU A 10 -1.56 9.11 -5.56
N VAL A 11 -0.30 9.52 -5.38
CA VAL A 11 0.63 8.89 -4.43
C VAL A 11 0.66 9.74 -3.17
N ILE A 12 0.22 9.18 -2.06
CA ILE A 12 0.20 9.89 -0.76
C ILE A 12 1.45 9.52 0.02
N ASP A 13 2.26 10.54 0.30
CA ASP A 13 3.56 10.43 0.93
C ASP A 13 3.44 10.37 2.47
N PHE A 14 3.81 9.24 3.05
CA PHE A 14 3.87 9.03 4.50
C PHE A 14 5.30 9.12 5.07
N GLY A 15 6.23 9.71 4.33
CA GLY A 15 7.60 9.94 4.78
C GLY A 15 8.60 8.83 4.45
N GLY A 16 8.23 7.89 3.59
CA GLY A 16 9.09 6.78 3.20
C GLY A 16 10.26 7.19 2.29
N GLN A 17 11.26 6.32 2.21
CA GLN A 17 12.46 6.55 1.38
C GLN A 17 12.20 6.36 -0.12
N TYR A 18 11.18 5.59 -0.48
CA TYR A 18 10.95 5.12 -1.86
C TYR A 18 9.79 5.82 -2.57
N ASN A 19 9.33 6.97 -2.05
CA ASN A 19 8.17 7.67 -2.62
C ASN A 19 8.38 8.08 -4.08
N GLN A 20 9.55 8.63 -4.40
CA GLN A 20 9.90 8.99 -5.77
C GLN A 20 10.03 7.77 -6.67
N LEU A 21 10.52 6.65 -6.13
CA LEU A 21 10.62 5.40 -6.87
C LEU A 21 9.24 4.82 -7.19
N ILE A 22 8.29 4.89 -6.26
CA ILE A 22 6.90 4.51 -6.52
C ILE A 22 6.33 5.32 -7.69
N ALA A 23 6.47 6.65 -7.64
CA ALA A 23 6.00 7.52 -8.71
C ALA A 23 6.67 7.20 -10.05
N ARG A 24 7.97 6.92 -10.03
CA ARG A 24 8.71 6.50 -11.22
C ARG A 24 8.16 5.21 -11.81
N ARG A 25 7.90 4.19 -11.00
CA ARG A 25 7.31 2.92 -11.46
C ARG A 25 5.93 3.11 -12.08
N VAL A 26 5.10 3.97 -11.51
CA VAL A 26 3.79 4.30 -12.07
C VAL A 26 3.96 4.94 -13.46
N ARG A 27 4.88 5.89 -13.59
CA ARG A 27 5.16 6.56 -14.88
C ARG A 27 5.75 5.62 -15.92
N GLU A 28 6.58 4.66 -15.52
CA GLU A 28 7.11 3.61 -16.39
C GLU A 28 6.00 2.73 -16.98
N CYS A 29 4.86 2.61 -16.28
CA CYS A 29 3.66 1.95 -16.78
C CYS A 29 2.83 2.85 -17.74
N GLY A 30 3.31 4.02 -18.09
CA GLY A 30 2.61 4.96 -18.96
C GLY A 30 1.46 5.71 -18.28
N VAL A 31 1.44 5.76 -16.96
CA VAL A 31 0.38 6.37 -16.17
C VAL A 31 0.88 7.65 -15.50
N TYR A 32 0.09 8.73 -15.63
CA TYR A 32 0.38 9.98 -14.93
C TYR A 32 0.14 9.82 -13.42
N CYS A 33 1.03 10.38 -12.60
CA CYS A 33 0.85 10.40 -11.15
C CYS A 33 1.37 11.70 -10.54
N GLU A 34 0.81 12.03 -9.39
CA GLU A 34 1.26 13.14 -8.55
C GLU A 34 1.54 12.62 -7.14
N ILE A 35 2.56 13.16 -6.50
CA ILE A 35 2.87 12.90 -5.09
C ILE A 35 2.34 14.06 -4.27
N VAL A 36 1.55 13.74 -3.24
CA VAL A 36 1.00 14.72 -2.30
C VAL A 36 1.29 14.30 -0.86
N PRO A 37 1.43 15.25 0.09
CA PRO A 37 1.67 14.89 1.47
C PRO A 37 0.43 14.24 2.11
N TYR A 38 0.66 13.42 3.14
CA TYR A 38 -0.42 12.79 3.92
C TYR A 38 -1.35 13.78 4.60
N THR A 39 -0.91 15.04 4.74
CA THR A 39 -1.71 16.14 5.30
C THR A 39 -2.84 16.62 4.38
N TYR A 40 -2.91 16.14 3.15
CA TYR A 40 -4.04 16.43 2.28
C TYR A 40 -5.35 16.03 2.93
N THR A 41 -6.32 16.95 2.89
CA THR A 41 -7.68 16.66 3.34
C THR A 41 -8.41 15.77 2.34
N LEU A 42 -9.49 15.12 2.79
CA LEU A 42 -10.35 14.33 1.90
C LEU A 42 -10.87 15.18 0.73
N GLU A 43 -11.22 16.45 0.97
CA GLU A 43 -11.70 17.36 -0.07
C GLU A 43 -10.61 17.67 -1.11
N GLN A 44 -9.36 17.84 -0.68
CA GLN A 44 -8.23 18.04 -1.58
C GLN A 44 -7.98 16.80 -2.44
N ILE A 45 -8.09 15.61 -1.86
CA ILE A 45 -7.96 14.34 -2.59
C ILE A 45 -9.08 14.21 -3.62
N LYS A 46 -10.32 14.46 -3.24
CA LYS A 46 -11.48 14.45 -4.16
C LYS A 46 -11.31 15.43 -5.31
N ALA A 47 -10.80 16.63 -5.03
CA ALA A 47 -10.58 17.68 -6.03
C ALA A 47 -9.58 17.26 -7.11
N LYS A 48 -8.62 16.39 -6.78
CA LYS A 48 -7.69 15.79 -7.75
C LYS A 48 -8.36 14.76 -8.68
N ASN A 49 -9.50 14.24 -8.31
CA ASN A 49 -10.25 13.22 -9.06
C ASN A 49 -9.37 12.02 -9.49
N PRO A 50 -8.65 11.38 -8.57
CA PRO A 50 -7.75 10.28 -8.92
C PRO A 50 -8.52 9.05 -9.38
N LYS A 51 -7.91 8.28 -10.29
CA LYS A 51 -8.42 6.96 -10.73
C LYS A 51 -7.91 5.83 -9.84
N GLY A 52 -6.92 6.09 -9.04
CA GLY A 52 -6.38 5.19 -8.03
C GLY A 52 -5.50 5.96 -7.06
N ILE A 53 -5.29 5.38 -5.89
CA ILE A 53 -4.49 5.98 -4.81
C ILE A 53 -3.48 4.96 -4.33
N ILE A 54 -2.24 5.39 -4.13
CA ILE A 54 -1.18 4.59 -3.50
C ILE A 54 -0.77 5.27 -2.20
N PHE A 55 -0.77 4.52 -1.10
CA PHE A 55 -0.17 4.92 0.16
C PHE A 55 1.25 4.38 0.22
N THR A 56 2.21 5.27 0.42
CA THR A 56 3.63 4.90 0.50
C THR A 56 3.99 4.23 1.81
N GLY A 57 5.20 3.70 1.89
CA GLY A 57 5.83 3.36 3.16
C GLY A 57 6.14 4.60 4.00
N GLY A 58 6.58 4.38 5.21
CA GLY A 58 6.98 5.43 6.14
C GLY A 58 7.81 4.86 7.28
N PRO A 59 8.56 5.72 8.00
CA PRO A 59 9.43 5.29 9.08
C PRO A 59 8.72 5.01 10.40
N ASN A 60 7.45 5.41 10.51
CA ASN A 60 6.70 5.40 11.76
C ASN A 60 5.96 4.08 12.00
N SER A 61 5.61 3.84 13.26
CA SER A 61 4.62 2.83 13.65
C SER A 61 3.22 3.47 13.61
N VAL A 62 2.20 2.68 13.23
CA VAL A 62 0.80 3.15 13.22
C VAL A 62 0.23 3.41 14.61
N TYR A 63 0.91 2.96 15.66
CA TYR A 63 0.48 3.12 17.06
C TYR A 63 0.87 4.45 17.70
N GLY A 64 1.76 5.23 17.10
CA GLY A 64 2.18 6.51 17.64
C GLY A 64 1.07 7.56 17.58
N ASP A 65 0.96 8.42 18.60
CA ASP A 65 -0.03 9.49 18.62
C ASP A 65 0.25 10.55 17.54
N ASP A 66 1.53 10.78 17.24
CA ASP A 66 1.98 11.76 16.26
C ASP A 66 2.33 11.14 14.90
N THR A 67 1.86 9.93 14.62
CA THR A 67 2.14 9.27 13.34
C THR A 67 1.24 9.78 12.22
N PRO A 68 1.74 9.79 10.97
CA PRO A 68 0.93 10.17 9.81
C PRO A 68 -0.34 9.32 9.71
N LYS A 69 -1.48 10.00 9.59
CA LYS A 69 -2.80 9.37 9.44
C LYS A 69 -3.50 9.92 8.21
N ILE A 70 -4.55 9.25 7.78
CA ILE A 70 -5.38 9.67 6.65
C ILE A 70 -6.85 9.69 7.08
N ASP A 71 -7.65 10.54 6.45
CA ASP A 71 -9.10 10.53 6.65
C ASP A 71 -9.67 9.19 6.17
N PRO A 72 -10.39 8.43 7.03
CA PRO A 72 -10.98 7.15 6.66
C PRO A 72 -11.94 7.22 5.46
N GLY A 73 -12.48 8.40 5.17
CA GLY A 73 -13.34 8.63 4.01
C GLY A 73 -12.68 8.32 2.66
N VAL A 74 -11.35 8.28 2.61
CA VAL A 74 -10.61 7.91 1.39
C VAL A 74 -10.96 6.50 0.94
N PHE A 75 -11.21 5.58 1.86
CA PHE A 75 -11.59 4.20 1.54
C PHE A 75 -13.02 4.05 1.03
N GLY A 76 -13.82 5.09 1.14
CA GLY A 76 -15.20 5.16 0.65
C GLY A 76 -15.36 5.89 -0.68
N LEU A 77 -14.29 6.36 -1.30
CA LEU A 77 -14.35 7.10 -2.57
C LEU A 77 -14.69 6.24 -3.79
N GLY A 78 -14.63 4.91 -3.66
CA GLY A 78 -14.90 3.98 -4.76
C GLY A 78 -13.76 3.85 -5.77
N VAL A 79 -12.60 4.46 -5.51
CA VAL A 79 -11.39 4.30 -6.32
C VAL A 79 -10.48 3.23 -5.70
N PRO A 80 -9.72 2.48 -6.51
CA PRO A 80 -8.76 1.52 -5.99
C PRO A 80 -7.71 2.19 -5.12
N VAL A 81 -7.38 1.56 -3.98
CA VAL A 81 -6.32 2.00 -3.06
C VAL A 81 -5.35 0.85 -2.83
N LEU A 82 -4.06 1.12 -3.00
CA LEU A 82 -2.97 0.22 -2.68
C LEU A 82 -2.14 0.80 -1.54
N GLY A 83 -2.07 0.10 -0.41
CA GLY A 83 -1.17 0.43 0.69
C GLY A 83 0.13 -0.37 0.60
N ILE A 84 1.27 0.30 0.70
CA ILE A 84 2.61 -0.30 0.67
C ILE A 84 3.28 -0.10 2.03
N CYS A 85 3.74 -1.17 2.66
CA CYS A 85 4.46 -1.16 3.94
C CYS A 85 3.66 -0.41 5.03
N TYR A 86 4.07 0.79 5.42
CA TYR A 86 3.31 1.62 6.36
C TYR A 86 1.86 1.84 5.90
N GLY A 87 1.65 2.10 4.61
CA GLY A 87 0.32 2.29 4.04
C GLY A 87 -0.57 1.05 4.16
N HIS A 88 -0.01 -0.14 4.05
CA HIS A 88 -0.70 -1.41 4.30
C HIS A 88 -1.12 -1.54 5.77
N GLN A 89 -0.22 -1.22 6.70
CA GLN A 89 -0.50 -1.25 8.13
C GLN A 89 -1.53 -0.19 8.53
N LEU A 90 -1.43 1.02 7.99
CA LEU A 90 -2.39 2.11 8.24
C LEU A 90 -3.80 1.74 7.77
N MET A 91 -3.94 1.17 6.58
CA MET A 91 -5.20 0.67 6.06
C MET A 91 -5.78 -0.40 6.99
N THR A 92 -4.96 -1.35 7.41
CA THR A 92 -5.37 -2.41 8.34
C THR A 92 -5.91 -1.85 9.63
N GLN A 93 -5.17 -0.97 10.29
CA GLN A 93 -5.59 -0.38 11.57
C GLN A 93 -6.85 0.48 11.42
N THR A 94 -6.91 1.30 10.39
CA THR A 94 -8.05 2.19 10.14
C THR A 94 -9.35 1.42 9.91
N LEU A 95 -9.26 0.26 9.29
CA LEU A 95 -10.43 -0.57 8.95
C LEU A 95 -10.73 -1.67 9.98
N GLY A 96 -10.05 -1.69 11.12
CA GLY A 96 -10.36 -2.57 12.25
C GLY A 96 -9.62 -3.89 12.28
N GLY A 97 -8.58 -4.08 11.48
CA GLY A 97 -7.64 -5.19 11.60
C GLY A 97 -6.64 -4.95 12.72
N ARG A 98 -5.62 -5.80 12.80
CA ARG A 98 -4.61 -5.72 13.86
C ARG A 98 -3.20 -5.65 13.28
N VAL A 99 -2.41 -4.72 13.82
CA VAL A 99 -0.98 -4.57 13.57
C VAL A 99 -0.24 -4.83 14.88
N GLU A 100 0.81 -5.63 14.84
CA GLU A 100 1.63 -6.00 16.00
C GLU A 100 3.09 -5.68 15.73
N SER A 101 3.85 -5.49 16.80
CA SER A 101 5.31 -5.32 16.72
C SER A 101 5.97 -6.68 16.83
N ALA A 102 6.89 -6.98 15.93
CA ALA A 102 7.65 -8.23 15.94
C ALA A 102 8.96 -8.09 16.72
N ASP A 103 9.37 -9.18 17.37
CA ASP A 103 10.70 -9.26 18.00
C ASP A 103 11.80 -9.37 16.94
N VAL A 104 11.46 -9.91 15.77
CA VAL A 104 12.38 -10.10 14.64
C VAL A 104 11.97 -9.15 13.52
N ARG A 105 12.95 -8.43 12.99
CA ARG A 105 12.78 -7.52 11.87
C ARG A 105 13.00 -8.25 10.56
N GLU A 106 12.10 -8.04 9.60
CA GLU A 106 12.34 -8.45 8.22
C GLU A 106 12.96 -7.32 7.42
N TYR A 107 14.20 -7.51 6.98
CA TYR A 107 14.92 -6.57 6.14
C TYR A 107 15.58 -7.28 4.97
N GLY A 108 15.51 -6.65 3.80
CA GLY A 108 16.18 -7.16 2.60
C GLY A 108 15.31 -8.13 1.80
N LYS A 109 15.97 -8.99 1.07
CA LYS A 109 15.33 -9.98 0.19
C LYS A 109 14.67 -11.07 1.01
N THR A 110 13.37 -11.21 0.88
CA THR A 110 12.56 -12.18 1.62
C THR A 110 11.73 -13.02 0.65
N ALA A 111 11.69 -14.32 0.89
CA ALA A 111 10.81 -15.23 0.13
C ALA A 111 9.36 -14.98 0.50
N VAL A 112 8.53 -14.67 -0.49
CA VAL A 112 7.11 -14.39 -0.34
C VAL A 112 6.31 -15.38 -1.15
N LYS A 113 5.27 -15.94 -0.56
CA LYS A 113 4.28 -16.77 -1.24
C LYS A 113 3.08 -15.91 -1.61
N LEU A 114 2.74 -15.87 -2.89
CA LEU A 114 1.65 -15.08 -3.46
C LEU A 114 0.45 -15.96 -3.83
N ASN A 115 -0.75 -15.44 -3.57
CA ASN A 115 -1.98 -16.06 -4.06
C ASN A 115 -2.28 -15.54 -5.47
N LYS A 116 -2.08 -16.39 -6.47
CA LYS A 116 -2.28 -16.05 -7.90
C LYS A 116 -3.72 -15.74 -8.28
N ASN A 117 -4.69 -16.14 -7.47
CA ASN A 117 -6.10 -15.84 -7.73
C ASN A 117 -6.46 -14.38 -7.42
N ASN A 118 -5.54 -13.62 -6.88
CA ASN A 118 -5.73 -12.19 -6.64
C ASN A 118 -5.33 -11.36 -7.86
N ILE A 119 -6.08 -10.29 -8.11
CA ILE A 119 -5.87 -9.41 -9.28
C ILE A 119 -4.48 -8.77 -9.31
N LEU A 120 -3.89 -8.45 -8.14
CA LEU A 120 -2.56 -7.85 -8.07
C LEU A 120 -1.44 -8.82 -8.48
N PHE A 121 -1.66 -10.13 -8.28
CA PHE A 121 -0.63 -11.15 -8.48
C PHE A 121 -0.92 -12.05 -9.67
N LYS A 122 -1.90 -11.68 -10.48
CA LYS A 122 -2.19 -12.35 -11.73
C LYS A 122 -0.94 -12.34 -12.62
N ASP A 123 -0.62 -13.49 -13.18
CA ASP A 123 0.54 -13.70 -14.07
C ASP A 123 1.92 -13.52 -13.38
N ILE A 124 1.96 -13.46 -12.06
CA ILE A 124 3.20 -13.46 -11.27
C ILE A 124 3.42 -14.86 -10.66
N GLU A 125 4.68 -15.29 -10.56
CA GLU A 125 5.03 -16.57 -9.95
C GLU A 125 4.57 -16.63 -8.48
N GLU A 126 4.06 -17.80 -8.05
CA GLU A 126 3.57 -18.01 -6.67
C GLU A 126 4.64 -17.79 -5.62
N HIS A 127 5.85 -18.26 -5.89
CA HIS A 127 7.01 -18.05 -5.03
C HIS A 127 7.89 -16.96 -5.62
N ASN A 128 8.05 -15.89 -4.88
CA ASN A 128 8.80 -14.71 -5.32
C ASN A 128 9.77 -14.24 -4.24
N ILE A 129 10.73 -13.41 -4.64
CA ILE A 129 11.60 -12.70 -3.71
C ILE A 129 11.19 -11.25 -3.73
N SER A 130 10.89 -10.71 -2.56
CA SER A 130 10.46 -9.33 -2.41
C SER A 130 11.31 -8.60 -1.37
N TRP A 131 11.39 -7.27 -1.50
CA TRP A 131 12.12 -6.45 -0.55
C TRP A 131 11.25 -6.13 0.66
N MET A 132 11.72 -6.52 1.84
CA MET A 132 11.10 -6.19 3.13
C MET A 132 11.91 -5.13 3.86
N SER A 133 11.22 -4.24 4.56
CA SER A 133 11.81 -3.24 5.43
C SER A 133 10.79 -2.85 6.49
N HIS A 134 10.55 -3.75 7.46
CA HIS A 134 9.56 -3.50 8.50
C HIS A 134 9.89 -4.22 9.82
N THR A 135 9.38 -3.67 10.91
CA THR A 135 9.38 -4.28 12.24
C THR A 135 7.94 -4.67 12.62
N ASP A 136 7.00 -3.76 12.42
CA ASP A 136 5.59 -4.04 12.64
C ASP A 136 5.01 -4.85 11.48
N TYR A 137 4.01 -5.67 11.77
CA TYR A 137 3.36 -6.53 10.79
C TYR A 137 1.85 -6.62 11.05
N VAL A 138 1.08 -6.89 10.00
CA VAL A 138 -0.34 -7.19 10.12
C VAL A 138 -0.52 -8.62 10.60
N SER A 139 -1.17 -8.81 11.73
CA SER A 139 -1.49 -10.13 12.28
C SER A 139 -2.91 -10.57 11.96
N GLU A 140 -3.81 -9.64 11.74
CA GLU A 140 -5.22 -9.91 11.43
C GLU A 140 -5.75 -8.91 10.41
N VAL A 141 -6.31 -9.42 9.31
CA VAL A 141 -6.91 -8.58 8.27
C VAL A 141 -8.24 -7.98 8.76
N PRO A 142 -8.63 -6.78 8.26
CA PRO A 142 -9.95 -6.24 8.53
C PRO A 142 -11.07 -7.15 7.97
N GLU A 143 -12.28 -6.99 8.50
CA GLU A 143 -13.46 -7.70 7.99
C GLU A 143 -13.64 -7.49 6.48
N GLY A 144 -13.93 -8.57 5.78
CA GLY A 144 -14.12 -8.56 4.32
C GLY A 144 -12.85 -8.66 3.50
N PHE A 145 -11.68 -8.64 4.14
CA PHE A 145 -10.39 -8.85 3.47
C PHE A 145 -9.99 -10.32 3.48
N VAL A 146 -9.20 -10.70 2.50
CA VAL A 146 -8.52 -12.00 2.43
C VAL A 146 -7.02 -11.81 2.40
N VAL A 147 -6.27 -12.77 2.93
CA VAL A 147 -4.81 -12.79 2.86
C VAL A 147 -4.40 -13.21 1.44
N THR A 148 -3.53 -12.43 0.82
CA THR A 148 -3.07 -12.65 -0.56
C THR A 148 -1.59 -12.97 -0.67
N ALA A 149 -0.83 -12.76 0.39
CA ALA A 149 0.59 -13.11 0.46
C ALA A 149 1.02 -13.36 1.90
N ASP A 150 2.00 -14.21 2.08
CA ASP A 150 2.62 -14.51 3.38
C ASP A 150 4.11 -14.80 3.25
N THR A 151 4.82 -14.62 4.37
CA THR A 151 6.21 -15.05 4.55
C THR A 151 6.31 -15.95 5.78
N SER A 152 7.49 -16.47 6.07
CA SER A 152 7.71 -17.26 7.31
C SER A 152 7.45 -16.45 8.58
N GLU A 153 7.71 -15.14 8.57
CA GLU A 153 7.63 -14.25 9.73
C GLU A 153 6.43 -13.29 9.68
N CYS A 154 5.82 -13.12 8.50
CA CYS A 154 4.74 -12.19 8.29
C CYS A 154 3.49 -12.92 7.74
N PRO A 155 2.49 -13.20 8.58
CA PRO A 155 1.31 -13.98 8.18
C PRO A 155 0.43 -13.24 7.16
N VAL A 156 0.48 -11.92 7.14
CA VAL A 156 -0.26 -11.07 6.20
C VAL A 156 0.73 -10.16 5.48
N ALA A 157 1.47 -10.71 4.54
CA ALA A 157 2.34 -9.93 3.66
C ALA A 157 1.57 -9.28 2.49
N GLY A 158 0.33 -9.69 2.27
CA GLY A 158 -0.60 -9.08 1.35
C GLY A 158 -2.04 -9.34 1.76
N MET A 159 -2.93 -8.41 1.45
CA MET A 159 -4.36 -8.51 1.69
C MET A 159 -5.16 -7.82 0.59
N ALA A 160 -6.39 -8.23 0.41
CA ALA A 160 -7.30 -7.62 -0.56
C ALA A 160 -8.76 -7.68 -0.12
N ASN A 161 -9.50 -6.64 -0.50
CA ASN A 161 -10.95 -6.62 -0.52
C ASN A 161 -11.37 -6.16 -1.93
N ASP A 162 -11.67 -7.13 -2.80
CA ASP A 162 -11.95 -6.84 -4.20
C ASP A 162 -13.24 -6.04 -4.41
N LEU A 163 -14.25 -6.24 -3.57
CA LEU A 163 -15.50 -5.48 -3.62
C LEU A 163 -15.28 -3.98 -3.38
N ARG A 164 -14.42 -3.66 -2.44
CA ARG A 164 -14.08 -2.28 -2.09
C ARG A 164 -12.88 -1.74 -2.88
N LYS A 165 -12.22 -2.58 -3.67
CA LYS A 165 -11.00 -2.25 -4.43
C LYS A 165 -9.87 -1.77 -3.52
N LEU A 166 -9.69 -2.40 -2.36
CA LEU A 166 -8.66 -2.08 -1.38
C LEU A 166 -7.63 -3.20 -1.33
N TYR A 167 -6.36 -2.84 -1.41
CA TYR A 167 -5.23 -3.76 -1.51
C TYR A 167 -4.09 -3.30 -0.61
N GLY A 168 -3.40 -4.24 0.00
CA GLY A 168 -2.22 -3.95 0.81
C GLY A 168 -1.11 -4.95 0.58
N VAL A 169 0.12 -4.48 0.59
CA VAL A 169 1.34 -5.30 0.55
C VAL A 169 2.33 -4.80 1.57
N GLN A 170 2.94 -5.69 2.33
CA GLN A 170 3.97 -5.35 3.32
C GLN A 170 5.32 -5.09 2.65
N PHE A 171 5.60 -5.78 1.57
CA PHE A 171 6.83 -5.63 0.80
C PHE A 171 6.80 -4.38 -0.09
N HIS A 172 7.97 -4.02 -0.61
CA HIS A 172 8.16 -2.87 -1.48
C HIS A 172 8.26 -3.31 -2.94
N PRO A 173 7.15 -3.31 -3.72
CA PRO A 173 7.17 -3.76 -5.12
C PRO A 173 7.93 -2.81 -6.05
N GLU A 174 8.18 -1.57 -5.61
CA GLU A 174 8.91 -0.56 -6.35
C GLU A 174 10.42 -0.78 -6.36
N VAL A 175 10.95 -1.54 -5.39
CA VAL A 175 12.39 -1.79 -5.26
C VAL A 175 12.86 -2.82 -6.28
N GLU A 176 13.99 -2.54 -6.92
CA GLU A 176 14.52 -3.29 -8.07
C GLU A 176 14.73 -4.79 -7.83
N HIS A 177 14.92 -5.20 -6.59
CA HIS A 177 15.15 -6.60 -6.22
C HIS A 177 13.89 -7.36 -5.79
N THR A 178 12.75 -6.75 -6.00
CA THR A 178 11.44 -7.36 -5.74
C THR A 178 10.92 -8.11 -6.95
#